data_c47caf346c86a6a96cb2b3e0e13fa3ae
#
_entry.id   c47caf346c86a6a96cb2b3e0e13fa3ae
#
_cell.length_a   1.000
_cell.length_b   1.000
_cell.length_c   1.000
_cell.angle_alpha   90.00
_cell.angle_beta   90.00
_cell.angle_gamma   90.00
#
_symmetry.space_group_name_H-M   'P 1'
#
loop_
_entity.id
_entity.type
_entity.pdbx_description
1 polymer ?
#
loop_
_entity_poly.entity_id
_entity_poly.type
_entity_poly.pdbx_seq_one_letter_code
_entity_poly.pdbx_strand_id
1 'polypeptide(L)'
;MQKGISIILPTLNRADYLASTVDCLIEQDFGEPYEIIIVDQSAAIDSTMYSRAKDSDTLIKYYHVTEFRGLPEARNFGVQHTQYAYILFLDDDIECDCNLLKEHYKFLSQPDIAVVAGGITEKYKNNPKSKNVGKFHFYTATPERGFHINHKEYVDHGGGGNYSIKKRHIFRSWWC
;
A
#
# COMPACT_ATOMS: atom_id res chain seq x y z
N MET A 1 13.70 -12.13 8.75
CA MET A 1 12.68 -11.06 8.76
C MET A 1 11.51 -11.55 9.59
N GLN A 2 10.97 -10.69 10.43
CA GLN A 2 9.82 -10.99 11.28
C GLN A 2 8.55 -11.13 10.42
N LYS A 3 7.68 -12.10 10.74
CA LYS A 3 6.38 -12.22 10.08
C LYS A 3 5.53 -10.99 10.37
N GLY A 4 4.69 -10.59 9.43
CA GLY A 4 3.84 -9.42 9.56
C GLY A 4 3.83 -8.57 8.30
N ILE A 5 3.10 -7.44 8.34
CA ILE A 5 2.93 -6.50 7.24
C ILE A 5 3.40 -5.10 7.65
N SER A 6 4.27 -4.48 6.84
CA SER A 6 4.57 -3.06 6.91
C SER A 6 3.76 -2.33 5.84
N ILE A 7 2.86 -1.44 6.25
CA ILE A 7 2.06 -0.61 5.35
C ILE A 7 2.83 0.68 5.10
N ILE A 8 2.97 1.07 3.84
CA ILE A 8 3.62 2.33 3.46
C ILE A 8 2.57 3.27 2.88
N LEU A 9 2.41 4.43 3.52
CA LEU A 9 1.49 5.50 3.14
C LEU A 9 2.28 6.76 2.80
N PRO A 10 2.57 7.02 1.52
CA PRO A 10 3.05 8.31 1.07
C PRO A 10 1.93 9.34 1.12
N THR A 11 2.22 10.55 1.58
CA THR A 11 1.24 11.66 1.58
C THR A 11 1.91 13.00 1.25
N LEU A 12 1.11 13.94 0.72
CA LEU A 12 1.55 15.29 0.38
C LEU A 12 0.38 16.28 0.45
N ASN A 13 0.33 17.12 1.48
CA ASN A 13 -0.69 18.16 1.70
C ASN A 13 -2.14 17.62 1.73
N ARG A 14 -2.36 16.44 2.36
CA ARG A 14 -3.67 15.73 2.37
C ARG A 14 -4.02 15.19 3.76
N ALA A 15 -3.80 15.99 4.80
CA ALA A 15 -3.96 15.58 6.21
C ALA A 15 -5.33 14.93 6.52
N ASP A 16 -6.43 15.49 5.99
CA ASP A 16 -7.78 14.97 6.26
C ASP A 16 -7.99 13.57 5.65
N TYR A 17 -7.51 13.35 4.42
CA TYR A 17 -7.56 12.04 3.77
C TYR A 17 -6.69 11.03 4.50
N LEU A 18 -5.46 11.43 4.85
CA LEU A 18 -4.53 10.60 5.62
C LEU A 18 -5.15 10.15 6.94
N ALA A 19 -5.78 11.06 7.68
CA ALA A 19 -6.42 10.75 8.96
C ALA A 19 -7.50 9.66 8.79
N SER A 20 -8.39 9.81 7.80
CA SER A 20 -9.43 8.82 7.50
C SER A 20 -8.85 7.46 7.10
N THR A 21 -7.80 7.45 6.27
CA THR A 21 -7.11 6.22 5.87
C THR A 21 -6.46 5.51 7.05
N VAL A 22 -5.78 6.25 7.93
CA VAL A 22 -5.17 5.69 9.13
C VAL A 22 -6.24 5.13 10.08
N ASP A 23 -7.39 5.80 10.23
CA ASP A 23 -8.49 5.31 11.07
C ASP A 23 -8.97 3.92 10.61
N CYS A 24 -9.17 3.69 9.33
CA CYS A 24 -9.59 2.36 8.86
C CYS A 24 -8.45 1.32 8.95
N LEU A 25 -7.18 1.73 8.96
CA LEU A 25 -6.05 0.82 9.07
C LEU A 25 -5.74 0.38 10.51
N ILE A 26 -6.08 1.16 11.51
CA ILE A 26 -5.95 0.73 12.92
C ILE A 26 -7.05 -0.24 13.35
N GLU A 27 -8.15 -0.31 12.62
CA GLU A 27 -9.30 -1.19 12.88
C GLU A 27 -9.22 -2.54 12.14
N GLN A 28 -8.06 -2.94 11.64
CA GLN A 28 -7.92 -4.18 10.89
C GLN A 28 -8.10 -5.42 11.78
N ASP A 29 -8.96 -6.38 11.33
CA ASP A 29 -9.08 -7.71 11.93
C ASP A 29 -7.93 -8.61 11.46
N PHE A 30 -6.75 -8.41 12.05
CA PHE A 30 -5.54 -9.08 11.63
C PHE A 30 -4.76 -9.64 12.82
N GLY A 31 -4.58 -10.97 12.83
CA GLY A 31 -3.97 -11.69 13.96
C GLY A 31 -2.44 -11.70 13.98
N GLU A 32 -1.78 -11.16 12.95
CA GLU A 32 -0.32 -11.06 12.88
C GLU A 32 0.13 -9.60 13.13
N PRO A 33 1.39 -9.35 13.51
CA PRO A 33 1.88 -7.99 13.73
C PRO A 33 1.88 -7.17 12.42
N TYR A 34 1.58 -5.87 12.55
CA TYR A 34 1.73 -4.93 11.44
C TYR A 34 2.14 -3.54 11.94
N GLU A 35 2.55 -2.70 11.02
CA GLU A 35 2.93 -1.31 11.26
C GLU A 35 2.46 -0.42 10.11
N ILE A 36 2.24 0.86 10.39
CA ILE A 36 1.86 1.88 9.43
C ILE A 36 3.00 2.89 9.35
N ILE A 37 3.66 2.98 8.20
CA ILE A 37 4.77 3.89 7.93
C ILE A 37 4.26 5.02 7.05
N ILE A 38 4.08 6.18 7.64
CA ILE A 38 3.64 7.39 6.96
C ILE A 38 4.88 8.17 6.52
N VAL A 39 4.95 8.49 5.22
CA VAL A 39 6.00 9.32 4.63
C VAL A 39 5.35 10.61 4.13
N ASP A 40 5.39 11.64 4.95
CA ASP A 40 4.77 12.92 4.68
C ASP A 40 5.78 13.89 4.05
N GLN A 41 5.51 14.27 2.80
CA GLN A 41 6.31 15.22 2.02
C GLN A 41 5.70 16.64 2.00
N SER A 42 4.76 16.94 2.90
CA SER A 42 4.09 18.23 3.01
C SER A 42 5.07 19.34 3.43
N ALA A 43 4.74 20.58 3.11
CA ALA A 43 5.57 21.73 3.48
C ALA A 43 5.64 21.94 5.00
N ALA A 44 4.57 21.60 5.71
CA ALA A 44 4.49 21.67 7.17
C ALA A 44 4.16 20.29 7.75
N ILE A 45 4.70 20.03 8.93
CA ILE A 45 4.42 18.81 9.66
C ILE A 45 2.94 18.73 10.08
N ASP A 46 2.31 17.58 9.90
CA ASP A 46 1.00 17.29 10.50
C ASP A 46 1.17 16.98 12.00
N SER A 47 0.92 18.00 12.82
CA SER A 47 1.07 17.89 14.28
C SER A 47 0.11 16.88 14.90
N THR A 48 -1.08 16.69 14.33
CA THR A 48 -2.08 15.72 14.81
C THR A 48 -1.60 14.30 14.54
N MET A 49 -1.16 14.03 13.32
CA MET A 49 -0.63 12.71 12.96
C MET A 49 0.67 12.37 13.69
N TYR A 50 1.53 13.37 13.88
CA TYR A 50 2.76 13.22 14.67
C TYR A 50 2.46 12.85 16.13
N SER A 51 1.44 13.47 16.75
CA SER A 51 1.03 13.11 18.12
C SER A 51 0.44 11.71 18.17
N ARG A 52 -0.44 11.34 17.21
CA ARG A 52 -0.99 9.98 17.11
C ARG A 52 0.11 8.92 16.98
N ALA A 53 1.15 9.20 16.20
CA ALA A 53 2.27 8.27 16.06
C ALA A 53 3.04 8.08 17.37
N LYS A 54 3.21 9.13 18.17
CA LYS A 54 3.84 9.02 19.50
C LYS A 54 3.01 8.22 20.48
N ASP A 55 1.69 8.35 20.43
CA ASP A 55 0.77 7.71 21.37
C ASP A 55 0.48 6.24 20.97
N SER A 56 0.78 5.84 19.75
CA SER A 56 0.51 4.50 19.20
C SER A 56 1.57 3.43 19.54
N ASP A 57 2.53 3.74 20.42
CA ASP A 57 3.71 2.92 20.70
C ASP A 57 4.53 2.62 19.44
N THR A 58 4.22 1.53 18.75
CA THR A 58 4.98 1.10 17.57
C THR A 58 4.13 0.88 16.34
N LEU A 59 2.81 1.03 16.44
CA LEU A 59 1.90 0.77 15.34
C LEU A 59 2.05 1.81 14.21
N ILE A 60 2.15 3.10 14.55
CA ILE A 60 2.28 4.20 13.58
C ILE A 60 3.68 4.79 13.68
N LYS A 61 4.37 4.85 12.54
CA LYS A 61 5.64 5.55 12.36
C LYS A 61 5.44 6.70 11.38
N TYR A 62 5.61 7.92 11.86
CA TYR A 62 5.44 9.12 11.05
C TYR A 62 6.78 9.78 10.75
N TYR A 63 7.07 9.93 9.47
CA TYR A 63 8.27 10.58 8.95
C TYR A 63 7.89 11.80 8.13
N HIS A 64 8.22 13.00 8.61
CA HIS A 64 8.12 14.22 7.83
C HIS A 64 9.43 14.42 7.07
N VAL A 65 9.37 14.43 5.73
CA VAL A 65 10.55 14.40 4.87
C VAL A 65 10.44 15.50 3.83
N THR A 66 11.37 16.44 3.84
CA THR A 66 11.42 17.59 2.92
C THR A 66 12.57 17.53 1.91
N GLU A 67 13.50 16.58 2.09
CA GLU A 67 14.71 16.44 1.29
C GLU A 67 14.47 15.90 -0.11
N PHE A 68 13.36 15.26 -0.34
CA PHE A 68 12.95 14.74 -1.64
C PHE A 68 11.45 14.90 -1.85
N ARG A 69 11.02 14.83 -3.11
CA ARG A 69 9.61 14.92 -3.48
C ARG A 69 9.30 13.94 -4.60
N GLY A 70 8.26 13.15 -4.42
CA GLY A 70 7.77 12.18 -5.40
C GLY A 70 7.27 10.90 -4.75
N LEU A 71 6.30 10.27 -5.40
CA LEU A 71 5.70 9.02 -4.91
C LEU A 71 6.71 7.85 -4.88
N PRO A 72 7.57 7.66 -5.90
CA PRO A 72 8.58 6.61 -5.88
C PRO A 72 9.59 6.80 -4.74
N GLU A 73 10.05 8.03 -4.53
CA GLU A 73 11.02 8.38 -3.48
C GLU A 73 10.45 8.12 -2.09
N ALA A 74 9.19 8.52 -1.87
CA ALA A 74 8.51 8.26 -0.59
C ALA A 74 8.33 6.77 -0.33
N ARG A 75 7.95 5.99 -1.36
CA ARG A 75 7.85 4.53 -1.24
C ARG A 75 9.20 3.88 -0.94
N ASN A 76 10.25 4.28 -1.63
CA ASN A 76 11.61 3.77 -1.39
C ASN A 76 12.10 4.10 0.02
N PHE A 77 11.85 5.31 0.48
CA PHE A 77 12.15 5.71 1.86
C PHE A 77 11.38 4.83 2.86
N GLY A 78 10.08 4.66 2.66
CA GLY A 78 9.25 3.80 3.50
C GLY A 78 9.77 2.37 3.57
N VAL A 79 10.17 1.77 2.43
CA VAL A 79 10.73 0.40 2.35
C VAL A 79 11.95 0.23 3.24
N GLN A 80 12.82 1.23 3.33
CA GLN A 80 14.03 1.18 4.17
C GLN A 80 13.70 1.13 5.66
N HIS A 81 12.52 1.64 6.07
CA HIS A 81 12.08 1.70 7.46
C HIS A 81 11.16 0.54 7.89
N THR A 82 10.87 -0.40 6.98
CA THR A 82 10.03 -1.57 7.26
C THR A 82 10.75 -2.62 8.09
N GLN A 83 10.03 -3.23 9.05
CA GLN A 83 10.55 -4.33 9.87
C GLN A 83 10.00 -5.71 9.48
N TYR A 84 8.84 -5.77 8.82
CA TYR A 84 8.16 -7.02 8.52
C TYR A 84 8.50 -7.58 7.13
N ALA A 85 8.16 -8.86 6.94
CA ALA A 85 8.49 -9.64 5.75
C ALA A 85 7.65 -9.26 4.52
N TYR A 86 6.48 -8.68 4.73
CA TYR A 86 5.56 -8.26 3.68
C TYR A 86 5.37 -6.74 3.72
N ILE A 87 5.34 -6.13 2.55
CA ILE A 87 5.13 -4.69 2.39
C ILE A 87 3.85 -4.48 1.62
N LEU A 88 2.97 -3.64 2.14
CA LEU A 88 1.74 -3.20 1.49
C LEU A 88 1.85 -1.71 1.18
N PHE A 89 1.75 -1.36 -0.09
CA PHE A 89 1.69 0.03 -0.55
C PHE A 89 0.24 0.43 -0.73
N LEU A 90 -0.14 1.52 -0.07
CA LEU A 90 -1.47 2.11 -0.17
C LEU A 90 -1.36 3.60 -0.49
N ASP A 91 -2.40 4.15 -1.12
CA ASP A 91 -2.55 5.59 -1.25
C ASP A 91 -3.19 6.18 0.02
N ASP A 92 -3.05 7.48 0.25
CA ASP A 92 -3.49 8.18 1.47
C ASP A 92 -4.98 8.56 1.50
N ASP A 93 -5.74 8.21 0.46
CA ASP A 93 -7.15 8.54 0.27
C ASP A 93 -8.06 7.32 0.08
N ILE A 94 -7.74 6.23 0.76
CA ILE A 94 -8.51 4.99 0.65
C ILE A 94 -9.49 4.83 1.82
N GLU A 95 -10.59 4.14 1.53
CA GLU A 95 -11.43 3.48 2.52
C GLU A 95 -11.22 1.97 2.37
N CYS A 96 -10.92 1.28 3.47
CA CYS A 96 -10.60 -0.13 3.42
C CYS A 96 -11.52 -0.97 4.31
N ASP A 97 -11.75 -2.21 3.88
CA ASP A 97 -12.41 -3.23 4.68
C ASP A 97 -11.48 -3.71 5.81
N CYS A 98 -12.04 -4.10 6.96
CA CYS A 98 -11.28 -4.60 8.10
C CYS A 98 -10.49 -5.90 7.82
N ASN A 99 -10.75 -6.58 6.72
CA ASN A 99 -10.04 -7.78 6.28
C ASN A 99 -8.92 -7.50 5.25
N LEU A 100 -8.62 -6.24 4.93
CA LEU A 100 -7.62 -5.89 3.91
C LEU A 100 -6.29 -6.60 4.16
N LEU A 101 -5.74 -6.48 5.36
CA LEU A 101 -4.45 -7.10 5.71
C LEU A 101 -4.51 -8.62 5.68
N LYS A 102 -5.60 -9.20 6.15
CA LYS A 102 -5.83 -10.65 6.17
C LYS A 102 -5.85 -11.24 4.77
N GLU A 103 -6.53 -10.59 3.81
CA GLU A 103 -6.58 -11.05 2.43
C GLU A 103 -5.21 -10.93 1.75
N HIS A 104 -4.48 -9.82 1.91
CA HIS A 104 -3.12 -9.71 1.38
C HIS A 104 -2.18 -10.77 1.97
N TYR A 105 -2.19 -10.95 3.29
CA TYR A 105 -1.35 -11.92 3.99
C TYR A 105 -1.61 -13.35 3.55
N LYS A 106 -2.87 -13.73 3.39
CA LYS A 106 -3.31 -15.06 2.93
C LYS A 106 -2.67 -15.48 1.61
N PHE A 107 -2.56 -14.53 0.65
CA PHE A 107 -1.91 -14.81 -0.63
C PHE A 107 -0.39 -14.72 -0.53
N LEU A 108 0.15 -13.67 0.11
CA LEU A 108 1.60 -13.51 0.25
C LEU A 108 2.26 -14.64 1.07
N SER A 109 1.55 -15.29 1.97
CA SER A 109 2.08 -16.43 2.71
C SER A 109 2.34 -17.67 1.83
N GLN A 110 1.73 -17.75 0.64
CA GLN A 110 1.96 -18.83 -0.31
C GLN A 110 3.36 -18.72 -0.94
N PRO A 111 4.09 -19.84 -1.09
CA PRO A 111 5.48 -19.81 -1.56
C PRO A 111 5.63 -19.21 -2.96
N ASP A 112 4.70 -19.50 -3.86
CA ASP A 112 4.76 -19.16 -5.28
C ASP A 112 4.25 -17.73 -5.61
N ILE A 113 3.64 -17.06 -4.64
CA ILE A 113 3.15 -15.68 -4.80
C ILE A 113 4.21 -14.70 -4.33
N ALA A 114 4.66 -13.83 -5.20
CA ALA A 114 5.61 -12.76 -4.89
C ALA A 114 4.93 -11.42 -4.62
N VAL A 115 3.87 -11.12 -5.38
CA VAL A 115 3.12 -9.86 -5.36
C VAL A 115 1.64 -10.14 -5.35
N VAL A 116 0.87 -9.33 -4.64
CA VAL A 116 -0.60 -9.34 -4.64
C VAL A 116 -1.11 -7.94 -4.98
N ALA A 117 -1.95 -7.84 -5.99
CA ALA A 117 -2.69 -6.61 -6.31
C ALA A 117 -4.10 -6.73 -5.73
N GLY A 118 -4.47 -5.81 -4.86
CA GLY A 118 -5.81 -5.74 -4.29
C GLY A 118 -6.82 -5.10 -5.23
N GLY A 119 -8.09 -5.37 -5.00
CA GLY A 119 -9.19 -4.71 -5.70
C GLY A 119 -9.26 -3.22 -5.36
N ILE A 120 -9.68 -2.40 -6.31
CA ILE A 120 -9.88 -0.96 -6.15
C ILE A 120 -11.19 -0.55 -6.79
N THR A 121 -12.08 0.07 -6.02
CA THR A 121 -13.31 0.68 -6.52
C THR A 121 -13.21 2.20 -6.41
N GLU A 122 -13.28 2.90 -7.54
CA GLU A 122 -13.22 4.36 -7.57
C GLU A 122 -14.64 4.94 -7.33
N LYS A 123 -14.83 5.72 -6.26
CA LYS A 123 -16.12 6.29 -5.84
C LYS A 123 -16.75 7.21 -6.90
N TYR A 124 -15.93 7.94 -7.65
CA TYR A 124 -16.38 9.07 -8.48
C TYR A 124 -16.23 8.85 -9.99
N LYS A 125 -15.77 7.69 -10.41
CA LYS A 125 -15.64 7.33 -11.82
C LYS A 125 -16.57 6.19 -12.17
N ASN A 126 -17.27 6.32 -13.32
CA ASN A 126 -17.89 5.16 -13.93
C ASN A 126 -16.79 4.11 -14.16
N ASN A 127 -16.91 2.97 -13.50
CA ASN A 127 -15.98 1.88 -13.68
C ASN A 127 -15.82 1.58 -15.18
N PRO A 128 -14.59 1.51 -15.70
CA PRO A 128 -14.39 1.19 -17.11
C PRO A 128 -15.05 -0.16 -17.41
N LYS A 129 -15.60 -0.31 -18.61
CA LYS A 129 -16.18 -1.57 -19.10
C LYS A 129 -15.04 -2.58 -19.41
N SER A 130 -14.14 -2.79 -18.46
CA SER A 130 -13.09 -3.80 -18.57
C SER A 130 -13.70 -5.18 -18.34
N LYS A 131 -13.29 -6.15 -19.14
CA LYS A 131 -13.71 -7.55 -19.00
C LYS A 131 -12.70 -8.36 -18.21
N ASN A 132 -11.46 -7.90 -18.14
CA ASN A 132 -10.35 -8.60 -17.53
C ASN A 132 -9.72 -7.77 -16.41
N VAL A 133 -9.14 -8.45 -15.43
CA VAL A 133 -8.42 -7.82 -14.32
C VAL A 133 -6.94 -7.79 -14.65
N GLY A 134 -6.32 -6.60 -14.62
CA GLY A 134 -4.87 -6.45 -14.72
C GLY A 134 -4.19 -7.15 -15.90
N LYS A 135 -4.82 -7.14 -17.08
CA LYS A 135 -4.22 -7.71 -18.30
C LYS A 135 -3.48 -6.65 -19.11
N PHE A 136 -2.38 -7.05 -19.73
CA PHE A 136 -1.58 -6.19 -20.58
C PHE A 136 -1.58 -6.70 -22.02
N HIS A 137 -2.08 -5.88 -22.94
CA HIS A 137 -2.09 -6.19 -24.36
C HIS A 137 -0.74 -5.81 -24.98
N PHE A 138 0.13 -6.78 -25.14
CA PHE A 138 1.51 -6.57 -25.59
C PHE A 138 1.61 -5.84 -26.94
N TYR A 139 0.79 -6.19 -27.92
CA TYR A 139 0.84 -5.59 -29.27
C TYR A 139 0.38 -4.13 -29.32
N THR A 140 -0.51 -3.72 -28.43
CA THR A 140 -1.04 -2.35 -28.36
C THR A 140 -0.45 -1.53 -27.23
N ALA A 141 0.37 -2.16 -26.38
CA ALA A 141 0.89 -1.61 -25.14
C ALA A 141 -0.20 -1.03 -24.23
N THR A 142 -1.40 -1.66 -24.20
CA THR A 142 -2.57 -1.14 -23.50
C THR A 142 -2.87 -1.97 -22.25
N PRO A 143 -2.94 -1.38 -21.05
CA PRO A 143 -3.35 -2.08 -19.85
C PRO A 143 -4.88 -2.12 -19.71
N GLU A 144 -5.45 -3.29 -19.41
CA GLU A 144 -6.80 -3.43 -18.90
C GLU A 144 -6.76 -3.46 -17.38
N ARG A 145 -7.33 -2.46 -16.74
CA ARG A 145 -7.20 -2.30 -15.28
C ARG A 145 -8.18 -3.15 -14.49
N GLY A 146 -9.49 -3.14 -14.79
CA GLY A 146 -10.54 -3.98 -14.21
C GLY A 146 -10.47 -4.30 -12.71
N PHE A 147 -9.70 -3.54 -11.91
CA PHE A 147 -9.43 -3.84 -10.48
C PHE A 147 -10.66 -3.74 -9.57
N HIS A 148 -11.78 -3.21 -10.08
CA HIS A 148 -13.09 -3.20 -9.42
C HIS A 148 -13.85 -4.53 -9.56
N ILE A 149 -13.40 -5.44 -10.43
CA ILE A 149 -14.03 -6.74 -10.64
C ILE A 149 -13.64 -7.66 -9.48
N ASN A 150 -14.65 -8.23 -8.81
CA ASN A 150 -14.43 -9.19 -7.74
C ASN A 150 -14.05 -10.56 -8.34
N HIS A 151 -12.81 -10.70 -8.76
CA HIS A 151 -12.26 -11.92 -9.34
C HIS A 151 -10.81 -12.12 -8.91
N LYS A 152 -10.43 -13.37 -8.65
CA LYS A 152 -9.08 -13.74 -8.21
C LYS A 152 -8.40 -14.53 -9.32
N GLU A 153 -7.38 -13.94 -9.93
CA GLU A 153 -6.60 -14.55 -11.00
C GLU A 153 -5.16 -14.03 -11.03
N TYR A 154 -4.31 -14.69 -11.79
CA TYR A 154 -2.98 -14.15 -12.09
C TYR A 154 -3.10 -12.97 -13.05
N VAL A 155 -2.48 -11.85 -12.67
CA VAL A 155 -2.53 -10.60 -13.42
C VAL A 155 -1.15 -10.21 -13.95
N ASP A 156 -1.13 -9.48 -15.07
CA ASP A 156 0.13 -9.02 -15.69
C ASP A 156 0.63 -7.73 -15.02
N HIS A 157 -0.28 -6.96 -14.41
CA HIS A 157 0.06 -5.75 -13.66
C HIS A 157 -0.97 -5.48 -12.55
N GLY A 158 -0.59 -4.70 -11.53
CA GLY A 158 -1.44 -4.27 -10.43
C GLY A 158 -1.69 -2.77 -10.41
N GLY A 159 -2.72 -2.33 -9.68
CA GLY A 159 -2.95 -0.92 -9.36
C GLY A 159 -1.93 -0.42 -8.33
N GLY A 160 -1.40 0.79 -8.53
CA GLY A 160 -0.38 1.35 -7.62
C GLY A 160 -0.87 1.67 -6.22
N GLY A 161 -2.19 1.88 -6.04
CA GLY A 161 -2.78 2.31 -4.77
C GLY A 161 -3.17 1.17 -3.81
N ASN A 162 -3.04 -0.09 -4.21
CA ASN A 162 -3.32 -1.25 -3.35
C ASN A 162 -2.56 -2.48 -3.85
N TYR A 163 -1.28 -2.60 -3.47
CA TYR A 163 -0.52 -3.81 -3.81
C TYR A 163 0.49 -4.14 -2.72
N SER A 164 0.76 -5.43 -2.55
CA SER A 164 1.73 -5.91 -1.59
C SER A 164 2.76 -6.84 -2.21
N ILE A 165 3.94 -6.89 -1.59
CA ILE A 165 5.09 -7.65 -2.09
C ILE A 165 5.87 -8.27 -0.92
N LYS A 166 6.48 -9.43 -1.15
CA LYS A 166 7.47 -9.97 -0.22
C LYS A 166 8.74 -9.10 -0.26
N LYS A 167 9.14 -8.54 0.87
CA LYS A 167 10.30 -7.64 1.00
C LYS A 167 11.57 -8.19 0.35
N ARG A 168 11.78 -9.52 0.42
CA ARG A 168 12.94 -10.20 -0.19
C ARG A 168 13.06 -10.02 -1.71
N HIS A 169 11.95 -9.68 -2.41
CA HIS A 169 11.95 -9.48 -3.86
C HIS A 169 12.26 -8.05 -4.27
N ILE A 170 12.06 -7.06 -3.40
CA ILE A 170 12.39 -5.65 -3.68
C ILE A 170 13.89 -5.47 -3.87
N PHE A 171 14.69 -6.06 -2.99
CA PHE A 171 16.15 -5.85 -3.02
C PHE A 171 16.89 -6.70 -4.06
N ARG A 172 16.26 -7.69 -4.69
CA ARG A 172 16.89 -8.48 -5.76
C ARG A 172 16.88 -7.80 -7.12
N SER A 173 15.97 -6.87 -7.37
CA SER A 173 15.81 -6.20 -8.66
C SER A 173 16.64 -4.92 -8.81
N TRP A 174 17.32 -4.44 -7.75
CA TRP A 174 18.04 -3.16 -7.74
C TRP A 174 19.56 -3.30 -7.85
N TRP A 175 20.08 -4.53 -7.96
CA TRP A 175 21.53 -4.84 -8.01
C TRP A 175 21.88 -5.69 -9.25
N CYS A 176 21.20 -5.48 -10.37
CA CYS A 176 21.64 -6.04 -11.66
C CYS A 176 22.11 -4.93 -12.60
#